data_5ab8ca03c66dcec0e5ec34950db95839
#
_entry.id   5ab8ca03c66dcec0e5ec34950db95839
#
_cell.length_a   1.000
_cell.length_b   1.000
_cell.length_c   1.000
_cell.angle_alpha   90.00
_cell.angle_beta   90.00
_cell.angle_gamma   90.00
#
_symmetry.space_group_name_H-M   'P 1'
#
loop_
_entity.id
_entity.type
_entity.pdbx_description
1 polymer ?
#
loop_
_entity_poly.entity_id
_entity_poly.type
_entity_poly.pdbx_seq_one_letter_code
_entity_poly.pdbx_strand_id
1 'polypeptide(L)'
;VPEQIRNTIPVDIDKSPLLSSFNGFPDSIGQDEQERIKASARQIIKQQVYPAFESLLQFLEDEYIPNAKTSIALIDMPNGAEWYRHRAKSFTTSNLTPKQIHQLGLSEVKRIRQEMDKVIATSGFDGTFEEFTYFLRTDPQFYMTSADDLMVGYRDIAKRADPELAKLFGKLPRMPYGVIAIPDYAAKSQTTAYYWGGSTKDGRPGYFYANTYALNTRPTWEMEALTLHEAMPGHHLQISLAQELPETHPLLQNLSYTGFVEGWGLYAESLGVEMGFYTDPYSKFGQLTYEMWRAVRLVVDTGMHMFDWDRQKAIDYFASNTAKSQHDIEVEIDRYISWPGQALAYKIGELKFKELRARATKKLGVKFDLRAFHDQLHVKGALPMDILDKRMDQWIEAQL
;
A
#
# COMPACT_ATOMS: atom_id res chain seq x y z
N VAL A 1 -7.63 17.47 7.55
CA VAL A 1 -8.10 18.22 6.36
C VAL A 1 -7.85 19.73 6.51
N PRO A 2 -8.24 20.44 7.61
CA PRO A 2 -7.98 21.88 7.73
C PRO A 2 -6.49 22.24 7.58
N GLU A 3 -5.58 21.53 8.23
CA GLU A 3 -4.14 21.77 8.10
C GLU A 3 -3.64 21.58 6.66
N GLN A 4 -4.12 20.56 5.95
CA GLN A 4 -3.76 20.33 4.55
C GLN A 4 -4.19 21.48 3.65
N ILE A 5 -5.42 22.04 3.88
CA ILE A 5 -5.90 23.21 3.14
C ILE A 5 -5.00 24.41 3.43
N ARG A 6 -4.68 24.69 4.70
CA ARG A 6 -3.76 25.80 5.05
C ARG A 6 -2.41 25.66 4.38
N ASN A 7 -1.86 24.43 4.33
CA ASN A 7 -0.56 24.17 3.69
C ASN A 7 -0.61 24.31 2.17
N THR A 8 -1.79 24.27 1.55
CA THR A 8 -1.97 24.48 0.10
C THR A 8 -2.01 25.97 -0.27
N ILE A 9 -2.22 26.87 0.71
CA ILE A 9 -2.29 28.33 0.54
C ILE A 9 -1.04 28.97 1.14
N PRO A 10 0.12 28.96 0.45
CA PRO A 10 1.32 29.62 0.98
C PRO A 10 1.17 31.13 0.98
N VAL A 11 1.85 31.80 1.91
CA VAL A 11 1.88 33.27 2.00
C VAL A 11 2.43 33.90 0.71
N ASP A 12 3.44 33.23 0.13
CA ASP A 12 4.05 33.62 -1.14
C ASP A 12 3.46 32.77 -2.28
N ILE A 13 2.74 33.41 -3.19
CA ILE A 13 2.08 32.77 -4.33
C ILE A 13 3.07 31.98 -5.21
N ASP A 14 4.30 32.45 -5.35
CA ASP A 14 5.32 31.80 -6.18
C ASP A 14 5.80 30.46 -5.61
N LYS A 15 5.50 30.21 -4.34
CA LYS A 15 5.70 28.91 -3.68
C LYS A 15 4.48 27.98 -3.78
N SER A 16 3.44 28.39 -4.48
CA SER A 16 2.24 27.57 -4.63
C SER A 16 2.54 26.27 -5.39
N PRO A 17 2.20 25.10 -4.86
CA PRO A 17 2.34 23.84 -5.59
C PRO A 17 1.49 23.81 -6.86
N LEU A 18 0.43 24.62 -6.94
CA LEU A 18 -0.43 24.74 -8.12
C LEU A 18 0.27 25.39 -9.31
N LEU A 19 1.36 26.12 -9.07
CA LEU A 19 2.18 26.71 -10.15
C LEU A 19 3.21 25.75 -10.73
N SER A 20 3.43 24.58 -10.15
CA SER A 20 4.45 23.61 -10.60
C SER A 20 4.29 23.20 -12.06
N SER A 21 3.04 23.06 -12.54
CA SER A 21 2.73 22.73 -13.93
C SER A 21 3.14 23.81 -14.93
N PHE A 22 3.45 25.03 -14.49
CA PHE A 22 3.87 26.15 -15.31
C PHE A 22 5.40 26.39 -15.26
N ASN A 23 6.17 25.46 -14.66
CA ASN A 23 7.63 25.56 -14.62
C ASN A 23 8.32 25.10 -15.91
N GLY A 24 7.60 24.35 -16.76
CA GLY A 24 8.11 23.90 -18.06
C GLY A 24 7.03 24.05 -19.13
N PHE A 25 7.42 24.58 -20.28
CA PHE A 25 6.58 24.72 -21.47
C PHE A 25 7.23 24.01 -22.65
N PRO A 26 6.45 23.51 -23.62
CA PRO A 26 6.98 23.06 -24.90
C PRO A 26 7.69 24.19 -25.62
N ASP A 27 8.74 23.87 -26.39
CA ASP A 27 9.51 24.84 -27.19
C ASP A 27 8.66 25.63 -28.20
N SER A 28 7.48 25.09 -28.55
CA SER A 28 6.52 25.76 -29.45
C SER A 28 5.83 26.97 -28.85
N ILE A 29 5.92 27.16 -27.51
CA ILE A 29 5.32 28.31 -26.82
C ILE A 29 6.40 29.36 -26.58
N GLY A 30 6.28 30.51 -27.24
CA GLY A 30 7.23 31.62 -27.11
C GLY A 30 7.26 32.21 -25.70
N GLN A 31 8.37 32.83 -25.32
CA GLN A 31 8.62 33.32 -23.95
C GLN A 31 7.56 34.31 -23.46
N ASP A 32 7.12 35.25 -24.30
CA ASP A 32 6.10 36.24 -23.96
C ASP A 32 4.75 35.56 -23.59
N GLU A 33 4.41 34.50 -24.34
CA GLU A 33 3.19 33.74 -24.10
C GLU A 33 3.31 32.88 -22.83
N GLN A 34 4.49 32.31 -22.54
CA GLN A 34 4.75 31.62 -21.30
C GLN A 34 4.55 32.55 -20.09
N GLU A 35 5.11 33.77 -20.15
CA GLU A 35 4.92 34.75 -19.06
C GLU A 35 3.47 35.20 -18.92
N ARG A 36 2.76 35.41 -20.04
CA ARG A 36 1.32 35.70 -20.01
C ARG A 36 0.50 34.60 -19.32
N ILE A 37 0.79 33.32 -19.66
CA ILE A 37 0.12 32.16 -19.06
C ILE A 37 0.43 32.09 -17.57
N LYS A 38 1.68 32.24 -17.16
CA LYS A 38 2.07 32.24 -15.73
C LYS A 38 1.40 33.37 -14.94
N ALA A 39 1.36 34.57 -15.51
CA ALA A 39 0.70 35.70 -14.87
C ALA A 39 -0.81 35.47 -14.71
N SER A 40 -1.46 34.93 -15.74
CA SER A 40 -2.88 34.54 -15.68
C SER A 40 -3.13 33.46 -14.65
N ALA A 41 -2.28 32.42 -14.57
CA ALA A 41 -2.38 31.37 -13.57
C ALA A 41 -2.26 31.92 -12.14
N ARG A 42 -1.25 32.77 -11.87
CA ARG A 42 -1.11 33.43 -10.56
C ARG A 42 -2.36 34.23 -10.18
N GLN A 43 -2.91 34.99 -11.12
CA GLN A 43 -4.11 35.77 -10.88
C GLN A 43 -5.31 34.89 -10.54
N ILE A 44 -5.56 33.85 -11.31
CA ILE A 44 -6.67 32.90 -11.08
C ILE A 44 -6.51 32.20 -9.73
N ILE A 45 -5.31 31.68 -9.44
CA ILE A 45 -5.04 30.99 -8.17
C ILE A 45 -5.31 31.94 -7.01
N LYS A 46 -4.80 33.16 -7.04
CA LYS A 46 -4.96 34.14 -5.96
C LYS A 46 -6.39 34.64 -5.80
N GLN A 47 -7.10 34.87 -6.91
CA GLN A 47 -8.42 35.52 -6.88
C GLN A 47 -9.60 34.55 -6.84
N GLN A 48 -9.40 33.30 -7.22
CA GLN A 48 -10.49 32.33 -7.31
C GLN A 48 -10.20 31.03 -6.52
N VAL A 49 -9.02 30.44 -6.71
CA VAL A 49 -8.73 29.13 -6.12
C VAL A 49 -8.50 29.25 -4.60
N TYR A 50 -7.65 30.18 -4.17
CA TYR A 50 -7.40 30.39 -2.74
C TYR A 50 -8.65 30.82 -1.96
N PRO A 51 -9.45 31.77 -2.42
CA PRO A 51 -10.72 32.10 -1.74
C PRO A 51 -11.68 30.91 -1.65
N ALA A 52 -11.70 30.01 -2.65
CA ALA A 52 -12.51 28.80 -2.59
C ALA A 52 -11.99 27.82 -1.52
N PHE A 53 -10.67 27.65 -1.39
CA PHE A 53 -10.07 26.88 -0.31
C PHE A 53 -10.29 27.49 1.07
N GLU A 54 -10.21 28.82 1.19
CA GLU A 54 -10.49 29.55 2.44
C GLU A 54 -11.97 29.38 2.86
N SER A 55 -12.88 29.46 1.89
CA SER A 55 -14.31 29.22 2.14
C SER A 55 -14.58 27.77 2.57
N LEU A 56 -13.91 26.78 1.95
CA LEU A 56 -14.00 25.37 2.36
C LEU A 56 -13.42 25.18 3.77
N LEU A 57 -12.29 25.82 4.08
CA LEU A 57 -11.69 25.76 5.41
C LEU A 57 -12.64 26.30 6.47
N GLN A 58 -13.21 27.47 6.22
CA GLN A 58 -14.19 28.10 7.11
C GLN A 58 -15.40 27.19 7.33
N PHE A 59 -16.01 26.65 6.27
CA PHE A 59 -17.12 25.69 6.39
C PHE A 59 -16.74 24.47 7.25
N LEU A 60 -15.54 23.92 7.04
CA LEU A 60 -15.09 22.77 7.82
C LEU A 60 -14.94 23.09 9.30
N GLU A 61 -14.39 24.26 9.64
CA GLU A 61 -14.11 24.66 11.03
C GLU A 61 -15.35 25.15 11.77
N ASP A 62 -16.19 25.95 11.10
CA ASP A 62 -17.33 26.61 11.74
C ASP A 62 -18.60 25.74 11.75
N GLU A 63 -18.77 24.87 10.74
CA GLU A 63 -20.01 24.12 10.56
C GLU A 63 -19.81 22.61 10.59
N TYR A 64 -18.93 22.05 9.75
CA TYR A 64 -18.85 20.61 9.55
C TYR A 64 -18.27 19.87 10.75
N ILE A 65 -17.09 20.28 11.24
CA ILE A 65 -16.39 19.61 12.34
C ILE A 65 -17.18 19.71 13.66
N PRO A 66 -17.73 20.87 14.05
CA PRO A 66 -18.54 20.98 15.27
C PRO A 66 -19.80 20.11 15.27
N ASN A 67 -20.35 19.83 14.10
CA ASN A 67 -21.57 19.01 13.94
C ASN A 67 -21.25 17.55 13.52
N ALA A 68 -19.99 17.20 13.38
CA ALA A 68 -19.61 15.83 13.03
C ALA A 68 -19.91 14.87 14.19
N LYS A 69 -20.17 13.60 13.85
CA LYS A 69 -20.34 12.55 14.85
C LYS A 69 -19.07 12.41 15.71
N THR A 70 -19.24 12.16 17.00
CA THR A 70 -18.14 11.91 17.93
C THR A 70 -17.68 10.46 17.96
N SER A 71 -18.56 9.52 17.59
CA SER A 71 -18.22 8.11 17.49
C SER A 71 -17.36 7.81 16.25
N ILE A 72 -16.32 6.99 16.43
CA ILE A 72 -15.47 6.48 15.34
C ILE A 72 -16.10 5.25 14.64
N ALA A 73 -17.04 4.57 15.31
CA ALA A 73 -17.59 3.32 14.83
C ALA A 73 -18.63 3.51 13.73
N LEU A 74 -18.59 2.66 12.70
CA LEU A 74 -19.61 2.68 11.66
C LEU A 74 -20.93 2.10 12.15
N ILE A 75 -20.88 1.14 13.10
CA ILE A 75 -22.07 0.51 13.68
C ILE A 75 -23.02 1.51 14.35
N ASP A 76 -22.52 2.65 14.81
CA ASP A 76 -23.30 3.69 15.46
C ASP A 76 -24.10 4.58 14.49
N MET A 77 -23.90 4.36 13.18
CA MET A 77 -24.70 5.00 12.14
C MET A 77 -25.99 4.24 11.86
N PRO A 78 -27.04 4.89 11.37
CA PRO A 78 -28.22 4.17 10.88
C PRO A 78 -27.85 3.08 9.88
N ASN A 79 -28.27 1.84 10.10
CA ASN A 79 -27.88 0.65 9.33
C ASN A 79 -26.35 0.38 9.29
N GLY A 80 -25.58 0.92 10.23
CA GLY A 80 -24.13 0.90 10.23
C GLY A 80 -23.50 -0.49 10.18
N ALA A 81 -24.12 -1.48 10.84
CA ALA A 81 -23.67 -2.86 10.78
C ALA A 81 -23.82 -3.48 9.37
N GLU A 82 -24.88 -3.13 8.63
CA GLU A 82 -25.07 -3.58 7.24
C GLU A 82 -24.10 -2.86 6.30
N TRP A 83 -23.91 -1.56 6.52
CA TRP A 83 -22.93 -0.77 5.79
C TRP A 83 -21.52 -1.35 5.96
N TYR A 84 -21.11 -1.66 7.18
CA TYR A 84 -19.78 -2.24 7.39
C TYR A 84 -19.62 -3.60 6.72
N ARG A 85 -20.64 -4.50 6.81
CA ARG A 85 -20.63 -5.78 6.07
C ARG A 85 -20.51 -5.57 4.55
N HIS A 86 -21.24 -4.60 4.02
CA HIS A 86 -21.15 -4.24 2.59
C HIS A 86 -19.74 -3.72 2.25
N ARG A 87 -19.17 -2.82 3.05
CA ARG A 87 -17.81 -2.31 2.85
C ARG A 87 -16.77 -3.43 2.89
N ALA A 88 -16.81 -4.26 3.92
CA ALA A 88 -15.91 -5.41 4.05
C ALA A 88 -15.99 -6.33 2.81
N LYS A 89 -17.22 -6.68 2.38
CA LYS A 89 -17.44 -7.49 1.18
C LYS A 89 -16.95 -6.80 -0.09
N SER A 90 -17.19 -5.51 -0.26
CA SER A 90 -16.79 -4.74 -1.44
C SER A 90 -15.27 -4.70 -1.60
N PHE A 91 -14.53 -4.47 -0.51
CA PHE A 91 -13.07 -4.39 -0.57
C PHE A 91 -12.38 -5.76 -0.64
N THR A 92 -12.88 -6.75 0.09
CA THR A 92 -12.27 -8.09 0.12
C THR A 92 -12.78 -8.99 -0.99
N THR A 93 -13.92 -8.67 -1.58
CA THR A 93 -14.67 -9.54 -2.53
C THR A 93 -14.90 -10.97 -1.99
N SER A 94 -14.95 -11.11 -0.66
CA SER A 94 -15.19 -12.36 0.05
C SER A 94 -16.55 -12.36 0.75
N ASN A 95 -17.04 -13.53 1.12
CA ASN A 95 -18.29 -13.68 1.88
C ASN A 95 -18.03 -13.85 3.39
N LEU A 96 -16.83 -13.57 3.88
CA LEU A 96 -16.50 -13.61 5.29
C LEU A 96 -17.27 -12.54 6.06
N THR A 97 -17.85 -12.93 7.18
CA THR A 97 -18.46 -11.98 8.11
C THR A 97 -17.40 -11.19 8.88
N PRO A 98 -17.70 -9.99 9.39
CA PRO A 98 -16.77 -9.23 10.23
C PRO A 98 -16.21 -10.02 11.41
N LYS A 99 -17.03 -10.88 12.03
CA LYS A 99 -16.58 -11.77 13.12
C LYS A 99 -15.55 -12.80 12.63
N GLN A 100 -15.78 -13.41 11.47
CA GLN A 100 -14.82 -14.36 10.88
C GLN A 100 -13.51 -13.66 10.50
N ILE A 101 -13.59 -12.46 9.94
CA ILE A 101 -12.40 -11.65 9.60
C ILE A 101 -11.61 -11.31 10.88
N HIS A 102 -12.29 -10.86 11.94
CA HIS A 102 -11.65 -10.57 13.22
C HIS A 102 -10.91 -11.79 13.79
N GLN A 103 -11.57 -12.94 13.84
CA GLN A 103 -10.96 -14.18 14.34
C GLN A 103 -9.78 -14.65 13.46
N LEU A 104 -9.91 -14.51 12.14
CA LEU A 104 -8.83 -14.78 11.22
C LEU A 104 -7.62 -13.85 11.51
N GLY A 105 -7.89 -12.55 11.72
CA GLY A 105 -6.88 -11.58 12.12
C GLY A 105 -6.13 -11.98 13.39
N LEU A 106 -6.86 -12.34 14.44
CA LEU A 106 -6.26 -12.81 15.71
C LEU A 106 -5.38 -14.06 15.51
N SER A 107 -5.82 -15.01 14.67
CA SER A 107 -5.04 -16.22 14.40
C SER A 107 -3.78 -15.92 13.60
N GLU A 108 -3.85 -15.03 12.61
CA GLU A 108 -2.69 -14.61 11.82
C GLU A 108 -1.69 -13.80 12.65
N VAL A 109 -2.15 -12.87 13.49
CA VAL A 109 -1.29 -12.14 14.44
C VAL A 109 -0.52 -13.12 15.32
N LYS A 110 -1.21 -14.13 15.86
CA LYS A 110 -0.54 -15.16 16.68
C LYS A 110 0.49 -15.96 15.87
N ARG A 111 0.14 -16.39 14.65
CA ARG A 111 1.05 -17.15 13.77
C ARG A 111 2.30 -16.34 13.43
N ILE A 112 2.11 -15.10 12.99
CA ILE A 112 3.22 -14.24 12.57
C ILE A 112 4.11 -13.89 13.77
N ARG A 113 3.54 -13.66 14.97
CA ARG A 113 4.31 -13.44 16.18
C ARG A 113 5.25 -14.61 16.47
N GLN A 114 4.79 -15.85 16.32
CA GLN A 114 5.63 -17.03 16.50
C GLN A 114 6.80 -17.07 15.49
N GLU A 115 6.59 -16.60 14.24
CA GLU A 115 7.66 -16.50 13.27
C GLU A 115 8.64 -15.34 13.61
N MET A 116 8.13 -14.20 14.09
CA MET A 116 8.96 -13.11 14.58
C MET A 116 9.85 -13.52 15.76
N ASP A 117 9.28 -14.27 16.73
CA ASP A 117 10.03 -14.77 17.87
C ASP A 117 11.19 -15.70 17.44
N LYS A 118 10.97 -16.55 16.41
CA LYS A 118 12.05 -17.37 15.83
C LYS A 118 13.15 -16.51 15.18
N VAL A 119 12.77 -15.46 14.49
CA VAL A 119 13.74 -14.53 13.88
C VAL A 119 14.57 -13.82 14.96
N ILE A 120 13.93 -13.34 16.02
CA ILE A 120 14.64 -12.74 17.17
C ILE A 120 15.65 -13.72 17.76
N ALA A 121 15.23 -14.97 18.00
CA ALA A 121 16.13 -16.01 18.53
C ALA A 121 17.34 -16.30 17.61
N THR A 122 17.19 -16.12 16.29
CA THR A 122 18.29 -16.34 15.33
C THR A 122 19.12 -15.09 15.05
N SER A 123 18.67 -13.89 15.48
CA SER A 123 19.38 -12.64 15.27
C SER A 123 20.59 -12.44 16.19
N GLY A 124 20.68 -13.23 17.26
CA GLY A 124 21.68 -13.05 18.31
C GLY A 124 21.33 -11.94 19.32
N PHE A 125 20.15 -11.35 19.22
CA PHE A 125 19.65 -10.37 20.19
C PHE A 125 19.17 -11.09 21.46
N ASP A 126 19.67 -10.65 22.61
CA ASP A 126 19.26 -11.18 23.93
C ASP A 126 18.29 -10.19 24.58
N GLY A 127 16.99 -10.47 24.45
CA GLY A 127 15.94 -9.63 25.00
C GLY A 127 14.54 -10.03 24.55
N THR A 128 13.56 -9.32 25.07
CA THR A 128 12.13 -9.50 24.74
C THR A 128 11.79 -8.96 23.35
N PHE A 129 10.60 -9.28 22.87
CA PHE A 129 10.07 -8.70 21.63
C PHE A 129 9.99 -7.16 21.70
N GLU A 130 9.56 -6.62 22.82
CA GLU A 130 9.45 -5.18 23.06
C GLU A 130 10.83 -4.51 23.00
N GLU A 131 11.84 -5.11 23.61
CA GLU A 131 13.22 -4.62 23.56
C GLU A 131 13.81 -4.72 22.16
N PHE A 132 13.53 -5.81 21.43
CA PHE A 132 13.95 -5.97 20.04
C PHE A 132 13.32 -4.92 19.11
N THR A 133 12.00 -4.71 19.23
CA THR A 133 11.30 -3.70 18.42
C THR A 133 11.74 -2.28 18.79
N TYR A 134 12.07 -2.02 20.06
CA TYR A 134 12.67 -0.76 20.48
C TYR A 134 14.05 -0.56 19.86
N PHE A 135 14.90 -1.58 19.91
CA PHE A 135 16.21 -1.58 19.26
C PHE A 135 16.12 -1.28 17.78
N LEU A 136 15.22 -1.95 17.04
CA LEU A 136 15.01 -1.70 15.62
C LEU A 136 14.55 -0.27 15.30
N ARG A 137 13.79 0.36 16.20
CA ARG A 137 13.31 1.73 16.01
C ARG A 137 14.31 2.81 16.40
N THR A 138 15.29 2.51 17.21
CA THR A 138 16.15 3.54 17.84
C THR A 138 17.62 3.44 17.48
N ASP A 139 18.11 2.27 17.05
CA ASP A 139 19.52 2.12 16.71
C ASP A 139 19.83 2.78 15.36
N PRO A 140 20.80 3.73 15.33
CA PRO A 140 21.13 4.47 14.11
C PRO A 140 21.60 3.61 12.94
N GLN A 141 22.09 2.38 13.18
CA GLN A 141 22.53 1.47 12.13
C GLN A 141 21.44 1.15 11.10
N PHE A 142 20.17 1.29 11.48
CA PHE A 142 19.02 0.98 10.63
C PHE A 142 18.53 2.17 9.82
N TYR A 143 19.19 3.32 9.86
CA TYR A 143 18.70 4.52 9.20
C TYR A 143 19.76 5.14 8.31
N MET A 144 19.35 5.47 7.08
CA MET A 144 20.21 6.22 6.17
C MET A 144 20.34 7.67 6.63
N THR A 145 21.51 8.25 6.42
CA THR A 145 21.82 9.63 6.82
C THR A 145 21.47 10.66 5.75
N SER A 146 21.25 10.23 4.52
CA SER A 146 20.83 11.10 3.42
C SER A 146 19.65 10.51 2.64
N ALA A 147 18.86 11.39 2.03
CA ALA A 147 17.78 11.01 1.12
C ALA A 147 18.33 10.27 -0.12
N ASP A 148 19.49 10.69 -0.62
CA ASP A 148 20.11 10.07 -1.79
C ASP A 148 20.52 8.62 -1.50
N ASP A 149 21.11 8.34 -0.34
CA ASP A 149 21.48 6.98 0.06
C ASP A 149 20.25 6.08 0.20
N LEU A 150 19.16 6.60 0.77
CA LEU A 150 17.89 5.87 0.85
C LEU A 150 17.37 5.53 -0.55
N MET A 151 17.41 6.48 -1.48
CA MET A 151 16.97 6.27 -2.85
C MET A 151 17.88 5.32 -3.63
N VAL A 152 19.19 5.35 -3.38
CA VAL A 152 20.15 4.37 -3.93
C VAL A 152 19.83 2.98 -3.44
N GLY A 153 19.56 2.81 -2.14
CA GLY A 153 19.17 1.53 -1.55
C GLY A 153 17.90 0.93 -2.19
N TYR A 154 16.85 1.73 -2.39
CA TYR A 154 15.63 1.25 -3.07
C TYR A 154 15.88 0.85 -4.52
N ARG A 155 16.70 1.62 -5.26
CA ARG A 155 17.06 1.29 -6.66
C ARG A 155 17.91 0.03 -6.75
N ASP A 156 18.81 -0.19 -5.81
CA ASP A 156 19.59 -1.43 -5.71
C ASP A 156 18.69 -2.65 -5.50
N ILE A 157 17.80 -2.60 -4.52
CA ILE A 157 16.84 -3.68 -4.25
C ILE A 157 15.99 -3.97 -5.49
N ALA A 158 15.43 -2.93 -6.11
CA ALA A 158 14.63 -3.06 -7.32
C ALA A 158 15.43 -3.74 -8.44
N LYS A 159 16.71 -3.37 -8.62
CA LYS A 159 17.55 -3.94 -9.66
C LYS A 159 18.00 -5.37 -9.36
N ARG A 160 18.22 -5.73 -8.09
CA ARG A 160 18.49 -7.11 -7.66
C ARG A 160 17.29 -8.04 -7.86
N ALA A 161 16.06 -7.50 -7.80
CA ALA A 161 14.84 -8.26 -8.03
C ALA A 161 14.67 -8.69 -9.51
N ASP A 162 15.09 -7.86 -10.48
CA ASP A 162 14.85 -8.07 -11.90
C ASP A 162 15.27 -9.49 -12.42
N PRO A 163 16.49 -10.00 -12.18
CA PRO A 163 16.91 -11.30 -12.68
C PRO A 163 16.15 -12.48 -12.06
N GLU A 164 15.59 -12.29 -10.87
CA GLU A 164 14.87 -13.34 -10.14
C GLU A 164 13.45 -13.58 -10.68
N LEU A 165 12.88 -12.58 -11.37
CA LEU A 165 11.52 -12.64 -11.90
C LEU A 165 11.30 -13.79 -12.87
N ALA A 166 12.29 -14.11 -13.70
CA ALA A 166 12.20 -15.20 -14.67
C ALA A 166 12.05 -16.58 -14.02
N LYS A 167 12.40 -16.73 -12.74
CA LYS A 167 12.20 -17.96 -11.97
C LYS A 167 10.74 -18.13 -11.52
N LEU A 168 10.01 -17.03 -11.38
CA LEU A 168 8.67 -17.00 -10.80
C LEU A 168 7.56 -16.73 -11.83
N PHE A 169 7.88 -16.12 -12.96
CA PHE A 169 6.91 -15.68 -13.97
C PHE A 169 7.30 -16.12 -15.37
N GLY A 170 6.35 -16.60 -16.15
CA GLY A 170 6.52 -16.88 -17.58
C GLY A 170 6.30 -15.63 -18.43
N LYS A 171 5.50 -14.65 -17.91
CA LYS A 171 5.22 -13.36 -18.56
C LYS A 171 5.67 -12.22 -17.69
N LEU A 172 6.43 -11.30 -18.26
CA LEU A 172 6.85 -10.06 -17.62
C LEU A 172 6.28 -8.87 -18.41
N PRO A 173 5.96 -7.75 -17.74
CA PRO A 173 5.48 -6.56 -18.42
C PRO A 173 6.60 -5.94 -19.26
N ARG A 174 6.22 -5.32 -20.38
CA ARG A 174 7.13 -4.54 -21.23
C ARG A 174 7.34 -3.12 -20.72
N MET A 175 6.38 -2.62 -19.93
CA MET A 175 6.45 -1.29 -19.37
C MET A 175 7.59 -1.19 -18.36
N PRO A 176 8.52 -0.23 -18.52
CA PRO A 176 9.55 0.02 -17.51
C PRO A 176 8.96 0.76 -16.30
N TYR A 177 9.73 0.77 -15.21
CA TYR A 177 9.44 1.60 -14.05
C TYR A 177 10.71 2.28 -13.51
N GLY A 178 10.48 3.32 -12.72
CA GLY A 178 11.53 4.03 -12.00
C GLY A 178 11.24 4.07 -10.50
N VAL A 179 12.28 4.37 -9.72
CA VAL A 179 12.18 4.64 -8.27
C VAL A 179 12.56 6.09 -8.04
N ILE A 180 11.61 6.89 -7.55
CA ILE A 180 11.77 8.33 -7.35
C ILE A 180 11.25 8.76 -5.98
N ALA A 181 11.74 9.91 -5.49
CA ALA A 181 11.26 10.46 -4.23
C ALA A 181 9.85 11.07 -4.38
N ILE A 182 9.05 10.96 -3.32
CA ILE A 182 7.81 11.73 -3.21
C ILE A 182 8.18 13.22 -3.20
N PRO A 183 7.49 14.08 -3.96
CA PRO A 183 7.77 15.51 -3.95
C PRO A 183 7.66 16.14 -2.56
N ASP A 184 8.57 17.03 -2.19
CA ASP A 184 8.71 17.60 -0.85
C ASP A 184 7.42 18.22 -0.30
N TYR A 185 6.62 18.88 -1.17
CA TYR A 185 5.37 19.49 -0.76
C TYR A 185 4.32 18.48 -0.26
N ALA A 186 4.42 17.23 -0.70
CA ALA A 186 3.49 16.17 -0.35
C ALA A 186 4.08 15.21 0.71
N ALA A 187 5.40 15.08 0.79
CA ALA A 187 6.10 14.04 1.53
C ALA A 187 5.69 13.96 3.02
N LYS A 188 5.51 15.11 3.68
CA LYS A 188 5.11 15.17 5.10
C LYS A 188 3.74 14.53 5.38
N SER A 189 2.81 14.61 4.42
CA SER A 189 1.43 14.11 4.58
C SER A 189 1.20 12.74 3.92
N GLN A 190 2.24 12.16 3.31
CA GLN A 190 2.16 10.88 2.63
C GLN A 190 2.68 9.73 3.51
N THR A 191 2.23 8.51 3.18
CA THR A 191 2.73 7.27 3.76
C THR A 191 4.18 6.98 3.34
N THR A 192 4.72 5.84 3.75
CA THR A 192 6.12 5.46 3.47
C THR A 192 6.41 5.37 1.96
N ALA A 193 5.45 4.93 1.16
CA ALA A 193 5.58 4.80 -0.29
C ALA A 193 4.23 4.59 -0.96
N TYR A 194 4.23 4.70 -2.29
CA TYR A 194 3.14 4.25 -3.16
C TYR A 194 3.63 3.98 -4.59
N TYR A 195 2.94 3.12 -5.30
CA TYR A 195 3.17 2.92 -6.72
C TYR A 195 2.20 3.76 -7.56
N TRP A 196 2.72 4.42 -8.58
CA TRP A 196 1.93 5.14 -9.59
C TRP A 196 2.05 4.46 -10.94
N GLY A 197 0.93 3.95 -11.44
CA GLY A 197 0.89 3.20 -12.70
C GLY A 197 1.35 4.03 -13.90
N GLY A 198 2.08 3.38 -14.80
CA GLY A 198 2.45 3.96 -16.09
C GLY A 198 1.28 4.07 -17.06
N SER A 199 1.57 4.56 -18.26
CA SER A 199 0.64 4.59 -19.39
C SER A 199 1.42 4.35 -20.68
N THR A 200 1.22 3.20 -21.30
CA THR A 200 1.85 2.89 -22.60
C THR A 200 1.37 3.83 -23.68
N LYS A 201 0.10 4.29 -23.60
CA LYS A 201 -0.49 5.23 -24.56
C LYS A 201 0.22 6.59 -24.53
N ASP A 202 0.61 7.05 -23.36
CA ASP A 202 1.22 8.37 -23.15
C ASP A 202 2.76 8.29 -23.07
N GLY A 203 3.35 7.10 -23.25
CA GLY A 203 4.80 6.88 -23.14
C GLY A 203 5.34 7.12 -21.72
N ARG A 204 4.50 7.05 -20.70
CA ARG A 204 4.88 7.32 -19.31
C ARG A 204 5.16 6.01 -18.57
N PRO A 205 6.36 5.83 -17.95
CA PRO A 205 6.68 4.65 -17.16
C PRO A 205 5.90 4.61 -15.85
N GLY A 206 5.88 3.45 -15.20
CA GLY A 206 5.43 3.33 -13.81
C GLY A 206 6.44 3.93 -12.84
N TYR A 207 6.00 4.35 -11.65
CA TYR A 207 6.90 4.87 -10.62
C TYR A 207 6.57 4.30 -9.25
N PHE A 208 7.57 3.75 -8.60
CA PHE A 208 7.61 3.56 -7.17
C PHE A 208 8.07 4.88 -6.53
N TYR A 209 7.17 5.53 -5.80
CA TYR A 209 7.43 6.76 -5.05
C TYR A 209 7.82 6.40 -3.62
N ALA A 210 9.06 6.71 -3.22
CA ALA A 210 9.55 6.50 -1.86
C ALA A 210 9.59 7.82 -1.08
N ASN A 211 9.16 7.78 0.18
CA ASN A 211 9.14 8.94 1.04
C ASN A 211 10.51 9.18 1.69
N THR A 212 11.13 10.30 1.38
CA THR A 212 12.41 10.73 1.94
C THR A 212 12.27 11.72 3.10
N TYR A 213 11.06 12.08 3.49
CA TYR A 213 10.80 12.93 4.65
C TYR A 213 10.99 12.13 5.94
N ALA A 214 11.65 12.77 6.94
CA ALA A 214 11.90 12.18 8.26
C ALA A 214 12.63 10.82 8.18
N LEU A 215 13.89 10.83 7.69
CA LEU A 215 14.70 9.62 7.47
C LEU A 215 14.81 8.70 8.70
N ASN A 216 14.73 9.25 9.90
CA ASN A 216 14.69 8.52 11.16
C ASN A 216 13.40 7.69 11.36
N THR A 217 12.47 7.74 10.43
CA THR A 217 11.26 6.89 10.39
C THR A 217 11.26 5.95 9.18
N ARG A 218 12.39 5.84 8.45
CA ARG A 218 12.56 5.03 7.24
C ARG A 218 13.66 3.99 7.43
N PRO A 219 13.42 2.95 8.24
CA PRO A 219 14.45 1.98 8.56
C PRO A 219 14.79 1.09 7.36
N THR A 220 16.07 0.72 7.25
CA THR A 220 16.57 -0.09 6.14
C THR A 220 16.01 -1.52 6.13
N TRP A 221 15.66 -2.06 7.29
CA TRP A 221 15.09 -3.41 7.39
C TRP A 221 13.68 -3.55 6.80
N GLU A 222 12.96 -2.45 6.50
CA GLU A 222 11.68 -2.46 5.78
C GLU A 222 11.86 -2.43 4.25
N MET A 223 13.02 -2.04 3.74
CA MET A 223 13.19 -1.64 2.35
C MET A 223 12.96 -2.77 1.35
N GLU A 224 13.40 -4.00 1.65
CA GLU A 224 13.20 -5.14 0.74
C GLU A 224 11.71 -5.46 0.59
N ALA A 225 10.97 -5.60 1.69
CA ALA A 225 9.53 -5.89 1.64
C ALA A 225 8.75 -4.80 0.90
N LEU A 226 9.02 -3.53 1.21
CA LEU A 226 8.38 -2.39 0.57
C LEU A 226 8.66 -2.34 -0.93
N THR A 227 9.91 -2.57 -1.35
CA THR A 227 10.27 -2.55 -2.77
C THR A 227 9.57 -3.69 -3.53
N LEU A 228 9.51 -4.89 -2.98
CA LEU A 228 8.82 -6.02 -3.60
C LEU A 228 7.31 -5.81 -3.67
N HIS A 229 6.72 -5.03 -2.75
CA HIS A 229 5.32 -4.64 -2.77
C HIS A 229 5.01 -3.62 -3.87
N GLU A 230 5.75 -2.52 -3.91
CA GLU A 230 5.46 -1.39 -4.79
C GLU A 230 5.98 -1.60 -6.22
N ALA A 231 7.18 -2.21 -6.36
CA ALA A 231 7.83 -2.42 -7.64
C ALA A 231 7.56 -3.84 -8.18
N MET A 232 8.62 -4.61 -8.40
CA MET A 232 8.57 -5.99 -8.94
C MET A 232 8.90 -6.99 -7.83
N PRO A 233 8.08 -8.03 -7.65
CA PRO A 233 6.95 -8.47 -8.49
C PRO A 233 5.57 -7.94 -8.05
N GLY A 234 5.50 -6.90 -7.24
CA GLY A 234 4.26 -6.36 -6.67
C GLY A 234 3.40 -5.54 -7.64
N HIS A 235 3.06 -4.30 -7.22
CA HIS A 235 2.12 -3.45 -7.95
C HIS A 235 2.53 -3.17 -9.39
N HIS A 236 3.83 -2.90 -9.64
CA HIS A 236 4.26 -2.63 -11.01
C HIS A 236 3.98 -3.81 -11.94
N LEU A 237 4.35 -5.04 -11.55
CA LEU A 237 4.09 -6.23 -12.37
C LEU A 237 2.59 -6.40 -12.63
N GLN A 238 1.79 -6.41 -11.58
CA GLN A 238 0.36 -6.69 -11.66
C GLN A 238 -0.40 -5.67 -12.51
N ILE A 239 -0.16 -4.37 -12.27
CA ILE A 239 -0.86 -3.28 -12.96
C ILE A 239 -0.41 -3.18 -14.41
N SER A 240 0.91 -3.32 -14.68
CA SER A 240 1.42 -3.26 -16.05
C SER A 240 0.97 -4.44 -16.90
N LEU A 241 0.96 -5.68 -16.37
CA LEU A 241 0.39 -6.81 -17.07
C LEU A 241 -1.09 -6.63 -17.39
N ALA A 242 -1.86 -6.05 -16.45
CA ALA A 242 -3.28 -5.77 -16.69
C ALA A 242 -3.49 -4.76 -17.82
N GLN A 243 -2.62 -3.72 -17.92
CA GLN A 243 -2.67 -2.74 -19.02
C GLN A 243 -2.22 -3.33 -20.37
N GLU A 244 -1.39 -4.36 -20.38
CA GLU A 244 -0.89 -5.01 -21.58
C GLU A 244 -1.78 -6.16 -22.08
N LEU A 245 -2.90 -6.43 -21.40
CA LEU A 245 -3.85 -7.44 -21.86
C LEU A 245 -4.40 -7.07 -23.24
N PRO A 246 -4.53 -8.06 -24.16
CA PRO A 246 -5.22 -7.83 -25.42
C PRO A 246 -6.65 -7.37 -25.16
N GLU A 247 -7.30 -6.76 -26.16
CA GLU A 247 -8.63 -6.17 -26.04
C GLU A 247 -9.55 -6.93 -25.08
N THR A 248 -9.71 -6.38 -23.89
CA THR A 248 -10.65 -6.85 -22.88
C THR A 248 -11.87 -5.95 -22.91
N HIS A 249 -12.98 -6.45 -22.40
CA HIS A 249 -14.20 -5.64 -22.29
C HIS A 249 -13.88 -4.33 -21.54
N PRO A 250 -14.33 -3.14 -22.02
CA PRO A 250 -14.00 -1.85 -21.41
C PRO A 250 -14.28 -1.76 -19.90
N LEU A 251 -15.30 -2.51 -19.44
CA LEU A 251 -15.58 -2.62 -18.00
C LEU A 251 -14.40 -3.20 -17.24
N LEU A 252 -13.78 -4.28 -17.72
CA LEU A 252 -12.66 -4.95 -17.03
C LEU A 252 -11.38 -4.10 -17.03
N GLN A 253 -11.20 -3.22 -18.01
CA GLN A 253 -10.06 -2.30 -18.06
C GLN A 253 -10.11 -1.22 -16.97
N ASN A 254 -11.32 -0.88 -16.50
CA ASN A 254 -11.57 0.19 -15.54
C ASN A 254 -11.95 -0.31 -14.14
N LEU A 255 -12.15 -1.62 -13.96
CA LEU A 255 -12.44 -2.19 -12.66
C LEU A 255 -11.13 -2.55 -11.93
N SER A 256 -11.05 -2.12 -10.68
CA SER A 256 -9.99 -2.50 -9.76
C SER A 256 -10.62 -3.12 -8.50
N TYR A 257 -10.12 -4.27 -8.10
CA TYR A 257 -10.56 -4.96 -6.89
C TYR A 257 -9.45 -4.90 -5.86
N THR A 258 -9.66 -4.11 -4.81
CA THR A 258 -8.65 -3.84 -3.79
C THR A 258 -8.09 -5.14 -3.18
N GLY A 259 -8.94 -6.15 -2.93
CA GLY A 259 -8.50 -7.45 -2.42
C GLY A 259 -7.53 -8.16 -3.36
N PHE A 260 -7.68 -8.01 -4.68
CA PHE A 260 -6.73 -8.56 -5.65
C PHE A 260 -5.43 -7.75 -5.66
N VAL A 261 -5.53 -6.44 -5.84
CA VAL A 261 -4.36 -5.56 -6.04
C VAL A 261 -3.46 -5.55 -4.79
N GLU A 262 -4.05 -5.30 -3.63
CA GLU A 262 -3.32 -5.24 -2.36
C GLU A 262 -2.94 -6.63 -1.81
N GLY A 263 -3.81 -7.60 -2.05
CA GLY A 263 -3.50 -8.99 -1.72
C GLY A 263 -2.33 -9.52 -2.52
N TRP A 264 -2.23 -9.14 -3.81
CA TRP A 264 -1.08 -9.45 -4.65
C TRP A 264 0.19 -8.76 -4.14
N GLY A 265 0.15 -7.45 -3.81
CA GLY A 265 1.29 -6.74 -3.25
C GLY A 265 1.85 -7.43 -2.00
N LEU A 266 0.98 -7.81 -1.06
CA LEU A 266 1.39 -8.51 0.15
C LEU A 266 1.87 -9.96 -0.13
N TYR A 267 1.26 -10.66 -1.09
CA TYR A 267 1.76 -11.96 -1.54
C TYR A 267 3.14 -11.84 -2.21
N ALA A 268 3.36 -10.79 -3.00
CA ALA A 268 4.63 -10.50 -3.65
C ALA A 268 5.78 -10.28 -2.65
N GLU A 269 5.51 -9.63 -1.51
CA GLU A 269 6.48 -9.54 -0.40
C GLU A 269 6.95 -10.94 0.03
N SER A 270 6.05 -11.91 0.12
CA SER A 270 6.40 -13.27 0.54
C SER A 270 7.26 -14.02 -0.49
N LEU A 271 7.17 -13.67 -1.79
CA LEU A 271 7.99 -14.24 -2.86
C LEU A 271 9.47 -13.83 -2.75
N GLY A 272 9.78 -12.80 -1.97
CA GLY A 272 11.16 -12.41 -1.70
C GLY A 272 12.02 -13.54 -1.16
N VAL A 273 11.45 -14.52 -0.47
CA VAL A 273 12.18 -15.71 0.00
C VAL A 273 12.68 -16.53 -1.19
N GLU A 274 11.84 -16.81 -2.17
CA GLU A 274 12.20 -17.54 -3.39
C GLU A 274 13.15 -16.74 -4.29
N MET A 275 13.12 -15.42 -4.17
CA MET A 275 14.00 -14.50 -4.90
C MET A 275 15.37 -14.30 -4.22
N GLY A 276 15.60 -14.90 -3.05
CA GLY A 276 16.85 -14.77 -2.31
C GLY A 276 17.02 -13.48 -1.52
N PHE A 277 15.91 -12.79 -1.22
CA PHE A 277 15.85 -11.67 -0.29
C PHE A 277 15.67 -12.15 1.16
N TYR A 278 15.69 -11.22 2.10
CA TYR A 278 15.50 -11.49 3.54
C TYR A 278 16.58 -12.41 4.12
N THR A 279 17.82 -12.24 3.66
CA THR A 279 18.96 -13.10 4.05
C THR A 279 19.54 -12.77 5.42
N ASP A 280 19.28 -11.57 5.93
CA ASP A 280 19.61 -11.18 7.29
C ASP A 280 18.36 -11.16 8.19
N PRO A 281 18.52 -11.37 9.52
CA PRO A 281 17.36 -11.45 10.42
C PRO A 281 16.57 -10.15 10.52
N TYR A 282 17.19 -8.99 10.32
CA TYR A 282 16.49 -7.72 10.40
C TYR A 282 15.59 -7.49 9.19
N SER A 283 16.09 -7.76 7.98
CA SER A 283 15.28 -7.72 6.76
C SER A 283 14.14 -8.75 6.81
N LYS A 284 14.41 -9.97 7.34
CA LYS A 284 13.35 -10.98 7.55
C LYS A 284 12.31 -10.52 8.57
N PHE A 285 12.73 -9.88 9.65
CA PHE A 285 11.81 -9.29 10.62
C PHE A 285 10.99 -8.15 10.00
N GLY A 286 11.59 -7.38 9.09
CA GLY A 286 10.94 -6.33 8.32
C GLY A 286 9.78 -6.88 7.47
N GLN A 287 10.02 -7.97 6.72
CA GLN A 287 8.97 -8.66 5.97
C GLN A 287 7.84 -9.14 6.88
N LEU A 288 8.18 -9.75 8.03
CA LEU A 288 7.18 -10.17 9.00
C LEU A 288 6.45 -8.99 9.65
N THR A 289 7.09 -7.84 9.85
CA THR A 289 6.45 -6.60 10.32
C THR A 289 5.40 -6.11 9.32
N TYR A 290 5.70 -6.17 8.03
CA TYR A 290 4.73 -5.82 6.98
C TYR A 290 3.56 -6.80 6.92
N GLU A 291 3.82 -8.10 7.03
CA GLU A 291 2.77 -9.11 7.12
C GLU A 291 1.92 -8.94 8.40
N MET A 292 2.56 -8.72 9.56
CA MET A 292 1.90 -8.46 10.84
C MET A 292 1.02 -7.21 10.78
N TRP A 293 1.53 -6.12 10.22
CA TRP A 293 0.76 -4.91 10.04
C TRP A 293 -0.58 -5.18 9.34
N ARG A 294 -0.56 -5.96 8.25
CA ARG A 294 -1.77 -6.30 7.50
C ARG A 294 -2.67 -7.30 8.24
N ALA A 295 -2.11 -8.16 9.08
CA ALA A 295 -2.89 -9.01 9.98
C ALA A 295 -3.58 -8.21 11.10
N VAL A 296 -2.86 -7.27 11.72
CA VAL A 296 -3.41 -6.34 12.73
C VAL A 296 -4.59 -5.55 12.17
N ARG A 297 -4.54 -5.12 10.88
CA ARG A 297 -5.65 -4.41 10.23
C ARG A 297 -6.97 -5.19 10.30
N LEU A 298 -6.95 -6.52 10.15
CA LEU A 298 -8.15 -7.34 10.26
C LEU A 298 -8.79 -7.25 11.65
N VAL A 299 -7.96 -7.10 12.69
CA VAL A 299 -8.41 -7.03 14.08
C VAL A 299 -8.90 -5.63 14.44
N VAL A 300 -8.11 -4.59 14.13
CA VAL A 300 -8.42 -3.22 14.58
C VAL A 300 -9.56 -2.59 13.77
N ASP A 301 -9.62 -2.81 12.45
CA ASP A 301 -10.70 -2.27 11.61
C ASP A 301 -12.06 -2.86 12.03
N THR A 302 -12.15 -4.19 12.15
CA THR A 302 -13.35 -4.85 12.65
C THR A 302 -13.63 -4.51 14.12
N GLY A 303 -12.57 -4.36 14.92
CA GLY A 303 -12.65 -3.98 16.32
C GLY A 303 -13.33 -2.65 16.51
N MET A 304 -12.87 -1.61 15.82
CA MET A 304 -13.42 -0.26 15.92
C MET A 304 -14.83 -0.15 15.33
N HIS A 305 -15.10 -0.79 14.20
CA HIS A 305 -16.36 -0.59 13.48
C HIS A 305 -17.49 -1.54 13.89
N MET A 306 -17.19 -2.66 14.59
CA MET A 306 -18.18 -3.70 14.93
C MET A 306 -18.10 -4.20 16.37
N PHE A 307 -17.00 -4.00 17.11
CA PHE A 307 -16.77 -4.64 18.41
C PHE A 307 -16.40 -3.65 19.52
N ASP A 308 -16.83 -2.41 19.39
CA ASP A 308 -16.71 -1.37 20.42
C ASP A 308 -15.27 -1.10 20.90
N TRP A 309 -14.32 -1.13 19.97
CA TRP A 309 -12.97 -0.68 20.25
C TRP A 309 -12.88 0.82 20.04
N ASP A 310 -12.35 1.52 21.04
CA ASP A 310 -11.97 2.91 20.86
C ASP A 310 -10.64 3.05 20.06
N ARG A 311 -10.31 4.29 19.70
CA ARG A 311 -9.09 4.62 18.97
C ARG A 311 -7.83 4.19 19.73
N GLN A 312 -7.78 4.43 21.05
CA GLN A 312 -6.58 4.13 21.85
C GLN A 312 -6.33 2.63 21.94
N LYS A 313 -7.37 1.83 22.17
CA LYS A 313 -7.27 0.37 22.17
C LYS A 313 -6.75 -0.18 20.84
N ALA A 314 -7.15 0.40 19.71
CA ALA A 314 -6.66 0.01 18.39
C ALA A 314 -5.17 0.37 18.22
N ILE A 315 -4.76 1.56 18.68
CA ILE A 315 -3.35 2.00 18.71
C ILE A 315 -2.51 1.06 19.57
N ASP A 316 -2.93 0.79 20.79
CA ASP A 316 -2.20 -0.06 21.74
C ASP A 316 -2.03 -1.49 21.20
N TYR A 317 -3.10 -2.04 20.61
CA TYR A 317 -3.04 -3.36 19.98
C TYR A 317 -2.05 -3.39 18.80
N PHE A 318 -2.05 -2.35 17.98
CA PHE A 318 -1.11 -2.24 16.86
C PHE A 318 0.34 -2.12 17.38
N ALA A 319 0.59 -1.22 18.33
CA ALA A 319 1.90 -0.96 18.90
C ALA A 319 2.51 -2.20 19.56
N SER A 320 1.69 -3.01 20.26
CA SER A 320 2.15 -4.22 20.93
C SER A 320 2.52 -5.37 19.98
N ASN A 321 2.19 -5.27 18.70
CA ASN A 321 2.41 -6.35 17.73
C ASN A 321 3.37 -6.00 16.59
N THR A 322 3.85 -4.76 16.48
CA THR A 322 4.72 -4.34 15.37
C THR A 322 5.89 -3.47 15.84
N ALA A 323 6.90 -3.34 14.98
CA ALA A 323 8.00 -2.39 15.16
C ALA A 323 7.74 -1.02 14.51
N LYS A 324 6.51 -0.73 14.04
CA LYS A 324 6.16 0.55 13.42
C LYS A 324 6.29 1.72 14.40
N SER A 325 6.62 2.89 13.87
CA SER A 325 6.68 4.11 14.68
C SER A 325 5.31 4.48 15.24
N GLN A 326 5.27 5.12 16.41
CA GLN A 326 4.01 5.60 17.01
C GLN A 326 3.25 6.51 16.05
N HIS A 327 3.94 7.38 15.34
CA HIS A 327 3.34 8.28 14.35
C HIS A 327 2.67 7.50 13.20
N ASP A 328 3.35 6.50 12.63
CA ASP A 328 2.75 5.68 11.56
C ASP A 328 1.51 4.93 12.04
N ILE A 329 1.53 4.41 13.27
CA ILE A 329 0.40 3.71 13.87
C ILE A 329 -0.81 4.64 14.01
N GLU A 330 -0.62 5.85 14.53
CA GLU A 330 -1.70 6.82 14.70
C GLU A 330 -2.31 7.24 13.36
N VAL A 331 -1.47 7.54 12.37
CA VAL A 331 -1.92 7.88 11.01
C VAL A 331 -2.72 6.73 10.37
N GLU A 332 -2.26 5.50 10.55
CA GLU A 332 -2.96 4.34 10.00
C GLU A 332 -4.29 4.07 10.72
N ILE A 333 -4.35 4.17 12.03
CA ILE A 333 -5.62 4.02 12.77
C ILE A 333 -6.62 5.09 12.35
N ASP A 334 -6.21 6.35 12.20
CA ASP A 334 -7.07 7.43 11.72
C ASP A 334 -7.55 7.21 10.29
N ARG A 335 -6.71 6.61 9.45
CA ARG A 335 -7.09 6.17 8.10
C ARG A 335 -8.16 5.10 8.16
N TYR A 336 -8.04 4.09 9.03
CA TYR A 336 -9.05 3.00 9.13
C TYR A 336 -10.38 3.52 9.69
N ILE A 337 -10.36 4.47 10.62
CA ILE A 337 -11.57 5.16 11.10
C ILE A 337 -12.30 5.85 9.94
N SER A 338 -11.56 6.56 9.09
CA SER A 338 -12.13 7.33 7.97
C SER A 338 -12.46 6.50 6.73
N TRP A 339 -11.90 5.28 6.61
CA TRP A 339 -12.10 4.41 5.45
C TRP A 339 -12.44 2.95 5.84
N PRO A 340 -13.61 2.73 6.48
CA PRO A 340 -13.99 1.43 7.02
C PRO A 340 -13.93 0.29 6.01
N GLY A 341 -13.31 -0.83 6.40
CA GLY A 341 -13.24 -2.05 5.62
C GLY A 341 -12.16 -2.10 4.52
N GLN A 342 -11.56 -0.96 4.13
CA GLN A 342 -10.52 -0.96 3.10
C GLN A 342 -9.27 -1.73 3.56
N ALA A 343 -8.89 -1.54 4.81
CA ALA A 343 -7.71 -2.15 5.40
C ALA A 343 -7.75 -3.70 5.42
N LEU A 344 -8.94 -4.30 5.34
CA LEU A 344 -9.14 -5.75 5.33
C LEU A 344 -8.64 -6.42 4.04
N ALA A 345 -8.64 -5.69 2.94
CA ALA A 345 -8.40 -6.20 1.60
C ALA A 345 -7.03 -6.89 1.46
N TYR A 346 -5.99 -6.31 2.05
CA TYR A 346 -4.59 -6.77 1.96
C TYR A 346 -4.41 -8.21 2.41
N LYS A 347 -4.69 -8.48 3.67
CA LYS A 347 -4.46 -9.81 4.27
C LYS A 347 -5.45 -10.85 3.76
N ILE A 348 -6.71 -10.48 3.55
CA ILE A 348 -7.70 -11.42 2.97
C ILE A 348 -7.29 -11.82 1.55
N GLY A 349 -6.82 -10.88 0.73
CA GLY A 349 -6.33 -11.16 -0.61
C GLY A 349 -5.09 -12.04 -0.61
N GLU A 350 -4.08 -11.72 0.19
CA GLU A 350 -2.85 -12.52 0.33
C GLU A 350 -3.16 -13.97 0.73
N LEU A 351 -4.00 -14.16 1.73
CA LEU A 351 -4.40 -15.49 2.19
C LEU A 351 -5.10 -16.28 1.09
N LYS A 352 -5.89 -15.62 0.23
CA LYS A 352 -6.48 -16.27 -0.94
C LYS A 352 -5.42 -16.69 -1.96
N PHE A 353 -4.43 -15.87 -2.28
CA PHE A 353 -3.34 -16.25 -3.18
C PHE A 353 -2.53 -17.42 -2.63
N LYS A 354 -2.19 -17.40 -1.35
CA LYS A 354 -1.50 -18.51 -0.66
C LYS A 354 -2.33 -19.79 -0.67
N GLU A 355 -3.62 -19.70 -0.44
CA GLU A 355 -4.56 -20.83 -0.48
C GLU A 355 -4.64 -21.43 -1.89
N LEU A 356 -4.79 -20.61 -2.93
CA LEU A 356 -4.80 -21.03 -4.32
C LEU A 356 -3.51 -21.74 -4.73
N ARG A 357 -2.35 -21.18 -4.31
CA ARG A 357 -1.04 -21.81 -4.56
C ARG A 357 -0.93 -23.16 -3.88
N ALA A 358 -1.28 -23.26 -2.62
CA ALA A 358 -1.23 -24.51 -1.86
C ALA A 358 -2.15 -25.58 -2.48
N ARG A 359 -3.35 -25.19 -2.90
CA ARG A 359 -4.32 -26.06 -3.57
C ARG A 359 -3.80 -26.57 -4.93
N ALA A 360 -3.24 -25.67 -5.75
CA ALA A 360 -2.65 -26.02 -7.04
C ALA A 360 -1.47 -26.97 -6.86
N THR A 361 -0.55 -26.64 -5.94
CA THR A 361 0.61 -27.51 -5.63
C THR A 361 0.16 -28.90 -5.19
N LYS A 362 -0.83 -28.98 -4.30
CA LYS A 362 -1.34 -30.27 -3.79
C LYS A 362 -2.01 -31.11 -4.89
N LYS A 363 -2.83 -30.49 -5.75
CA LYS A 363 -3.58 -31.22 -6.79
C LYS A 363 -2.68 -31.63 -7.96
N LEU A 364 -1.76 -30.79 -8.38
CA LEU A 364 -0.90 -31.03 -9.55
C LEU A 364 0.37 -31.83 -9.19
N GLY A 365 0.81 -31.80 -7.93
CA GLY A 365 2.01 -32.52 -7.51
C GLY A 365 3.24 -32.17 -8.37
N VAL A 366 3.84 -33.16 -9.01
CA VAL A 366 5.02 -32.97 -9.86
C VAL A 366 4.76 -32.17 -11.14
N LYS A 367 3.50 -32.03 -11.55
CA LYS A 367 3.09 -31.17 -12.69
C LYS A 367 2.95 -29.68 -12.32
N PHE A 368 3.06 -29.33 -11.03
CA PHE A 368 2.92 -27.93 -10.61
C PHE A 368 4.08 -27.08 -11.14
N ASP A 369 3.75 -26.09 -11.93
CA ASP A 369 4.68 -25.05 -12.41
C ASP A 369 4.29 -23.70 -11.80
N LEU A 370 5.18 -23.13 -10.98
CA LEU A 370 4.97 -21.86 -10.29
C LEU A 370 4.83 -20.68 -11.27
N ARG A 371 5.58 -20.70 -12.38
CA ARG A 371 5.52 -19.66 -13.42
C ARG A 371 4.17 -19.67 -14.11
N ALA A 372 3.71 -20.85 -14.53
CA ALA A 372 2.38 -21.00 -15.13
C ALA A 372 1.25 -20.63 -14.16
N PHE A 373 1.41 -20.96 -12.87
CA PHE A 373 0.46 -20.57 -11.83
C PHE A 373 0.35 -19.04 -11.71
N HIS A 374 1.47 -18.32 -11.60
CA HIS A 374 1.47 -16.86 -11.51
C HIS A 374 0.93 -16.20 -12.79
N ASP A 375 1.32 -16.69 -13.96
CA ASP A 375 0.79 -16.19 -15.23
C ASP A 375 -0.73 -16.33 -15.29
N GLN A 376 -1.27 -17.47 -14.79
CA GLN A 376 -2.70 -17.72 -14.78
C GLN A 376 -3.48 -16.78 -13.84
N LEU A 377 -2.87 -16.36 -12.73
CA LEU A 377 -3.49 -15.37 -11.85
C LEU A 377 -3.73 -14.03 -12.55
N HIS A 378 -2.80 -13.60 -13.43
CA HIS A 378 -2.81 -12.29 -14.07
C HIS A 378 -3.46 -12.24 -15.45
N VAL A 379 -3.75 -13.38 -16.09
CA VAL A 379 -4.18 -13.46 -17.50
C VAL A 379 -5.50 -12.72 -17.81
N LYS A 380 -6.25 -12.28 -16.83
CA LYS A 380 -7.51 -11.50 -16.98
C LYS A 380 -7.51 -10.20 -16.18
N GLY A 381 -6.36 -9.75 -15.69
CA GLY A 381 -6.26 -8.61 -14.80
C GLY A 381 -6.81 -8.89 -13.40
N ALA A 382 -7.11 -7.83 -12.65
CA ALA A 382 -7.67 -7.95 -11.32
C ALA A 382 -9.10 -8.51 -11.38
N LEU A 383 -9.38 -9.55 -10.59
CA LEU A 383 -10.68 -10.21 -10.51
C LEU A 383 -11.20 -10.22 -9.07
N PRO A 384 -12.53 -10.28 -8.86
CA PRO A 384 -13.09 -10.65 -7.56
C PRO A 384 -12.57 -12.02 -7.11
N MET A 385 -12.33 -12.20 -5.81
CA MET A 385 -11.71 -13.42 -5.27
C MET A 385 -12.52 -14.69 -5.54
N ASP A 386 -13.83 -14.62 -5.56
CA ASP A 386 -14.70 -15.77 -5.88
C ASP A 386 -14.65 -16.16 -7.38
N ILE A 387 -14.47 -15.18 -8.25
CA ILE A 387 -14.27 -15.43 -9.70
C ILE A 387 -12.87 -15.99 -9.95
N LEU A 388 -11.86 -15.43 -9.29
CA LEU A 388 -10.48 -15.93 -9.35
C LEU A 388 -10.42 -17.39 -8.89
N ASP A 389 -11.06 -17.71 -7.77
CA ASP A 389 -11.14 -19.04 -7.19
C ASP A 389 -11.66 -20.07 -8.20
N LYS A 390 -12.83 -19.80 -8.81
CA LYS A 390 -13.42 -20.66 -9.83
C LYS A 390 -12.53 -20.84 -11.05
N ARG A 391 -11.88 -19.76 -11.50
CA ARG A 391 -10.97 -19.81 -12.64
C ARG A 391 -9.74 -20.68 -12.35
N MET A 392 -9.16 -20.53 -11.16
CA MET A 392 -7.99 -21.32 -10.77
C MET A 392 -8.35 -22.79 -10.61
N ASP A 393 -9.54 -23.15 -10.14
CA ASP A 393 -10.01 -24.54 -10.13
C ASP A 393 -10.12 -25.10 -11.57
N GLN A 394 -10.73 -24.35 -12.50
CA GLN A 394 -10.81 -24.74 -13.90
C GLN A 394 -9.44 -24.93 -14.54
N TRP A 395 -8.49 -24.02 -14.24
CA TRP A 395 -7.13 -24.16 -14.74
C TRP A 395 -6.41 -25.40 -14.16
N ILE A 396 -6.54 -25.64 -12.86
CA ILE A 396 -5.98 -26.84 -12.21
C ILE A 396 -6.54 -28.11 -12.83
N GLU A 397 -7.85 -28.21 -13.00
CA GLU A 397 -8.49 -29.40 -13.61
C GLU A 397 -8.02 -29.62 -15.08
N ALA A 398 -7.74 -28.53 -15.82
CA ALA A 398 -7.21 -28.64 -17.18
C ALA A 398 -5.74 -29.08 -17.26
N GLN A 399 -4.99 -29.10 -16.15
CA GLN A 399 -3.61 -29.56 -16.08
C GLN A 399 -3.48 -31.01 -15.57
N LEU A 400 -4.55 -31.58 -14.99
CA LEU A 400 -4.57 -32.99 -14.53
C LEU A 400 -4.60 -33.96 -15.70
#